data_5b4cf7f1a84edac7c86386150ec72745
#
_entry.id   5b4cf7f1a84edac7c86386150ec72745
#
_cell.length_a   1.000
_cell.length_b   1.000
_cell.length_c   1.000
_cell.angle_alpha   90.00
_cell.angle_beta   90.00
_cell.angle_gamma   90.00
#
_symmetry.space_group_name_H-M   'P 1'
#
loop_
_entity.id
_entity.type
_entity.pdbx_description
1 polymer ?
#
loop_
_entity_poly.entity_id
_entity_poly.type
_entity_poly.pdbx_seq_one_letter_code
_entity_poly.pdbx_strand_id
1 'polypeptide(L)'
;MPNLNFILPLWLYWAGLLIFPLIAMYLVARQRRHPRPPGPSLFVAYLFWLTAGFLGTHRFYLRSAWGLIFIPVFLGVLYTNSVSRNVRDDDSRTFAALQHAQTVFDTTRAPQADATPDEVAAYKQQQADLGKLKGEYAEAKGVYDRSKEHGRWAAWLLFAMLLAGAALLPGLVRRRRAVELANPDAELAHAEPPAVNTIGTG
;
A
#
# COMPACT_ATOMS: atom_id res chain seq x y z
N MET A 1 -23.57 13.48 -5.61
CA MET A 1 -23.27 12.05 -5.38
C MET A 1 -22.91 11.90 -3.91
N PRO A 2 -23.50 10.99 -3.14
CA PRO A 2 -23.19 10.85 -1.74
C PRO A 2 -21.71 10.35 -1.61
N ASN A 3 -20.90 11.15 -0.94
CA ASN A 3 -19.55 10.76 -0.53
C ASN A 3 -19.69 9.70 0.56
N LEU A 4 -19.67 8.41 0.17
CA LEU A 4 -19.52 7.30 1.07
C LEU A 4 -18.09 7.30 1.60
N ASN A 5 -17.79 8.18 2.54
CA ASN A 5 -16.61 8.05 3.40
C ASN A 5 -16.85 6.88 4.36
N PHE A 6 -16.57 5.68 3.91
CA PHE A 6 -16.55 4.50 4.76
C PHE A 6 -15.28 4.59 5.63
N ILE A 7 -15.35 5.39 6.69
CA ILE A 7 -14.28 5.44 7.69
C ILE A 7 -14.49 4.22 8.58
N LEU A 8 -13.84 3.12 8.22
CA LEU A 8 -13.71 1.98 9.12
C LEU A 8 -13.02 2.46 10.40
N PRO A 9 -13.60 2.22 11.60
CA PRO A 9 -12.95 2.60 12.83
C PRO A 9 -11.57 1.92 12.94
N LEU A 10 -10.58 2.67 13.38
CA LEU A 10 -9.17 2.26 13.40
C LEU A 10 -8.95 0.91 14.13
N TRP A 11 -9.71 0.64 15.18
CA TRP A 11 -9.67 -0.61 15.93
C TRP A 11 -10.09 -1.82 15.08
N LEU A 12 -11.07 -1.67 14.17
CA LEU A 12 -11.51 -2.75 13.29
C LEU A 12 -10.46 -3.10 12.26
N TYR A 13 -9.72 -2.09 11.77
CA TYR A 13 -8.57 -2.29 10.89
C TYR A 13 -7.47 -3.10 11.59
N TRP A 14 -7.08 -2.70 12.81
CA TRP A 14 -6.07 -3.41 13.60
C TRP A 14 -6.54 -4.80 14.03
N ALA A 15 -7.82 -4.95 14.39
CA ALA A 15 -8.41 -6.26 14.71
C ALA A 15 -8.32 -7.20 13.49
N GLY A 16 -8.69 -6.74 12.30
CA GLY A 16 -8.55 -7.53 11.08
C GLY A 16 -7.10 -7.93 10.80
N LEU A 17 -6.16 -6.99 10.92
CA LEU A 17 -4.74 -7.21 10.68
C LEU A 17 -4.14 -8.27 11.63
N LEU A 18 -4.62 -8.37 12.88
CA LEU A 18 -4.14 -9.32 13.89
C LEU A 18 -4.92 -10.65 13.85
N ILE A 19 -6.25 -10.58 13.76
CA ILE A 19 -7.12 -11.77 13.87
C ILE A 19 -6.88 -12.72 12.68
N PHE A 20 -6.76 -12.22 11.46
CA PHE A 20 -6.59 -13.07 10.29
C PHE A 20 -5.27 -13.86 10.30
N PRO A 21 -4.09 -13.25 10.56
CA PRO A 21 -2.86 -14.03 10.70
C PRO A 21 -2.90 -15.05 11.84
N LEU A 22 -3.52 -14.72 12.99
CA LEU A 22 -3.68 -15.65 14.10
C LEU A 22 -4.56 -16.85 13.72
N ILE A 23 -5.67 -16.63 13.02
CA ILE A 23 -6.52 -17.70 12.47
C ILE A 23 -5.70 -18.55 11.48
N ALA A 24 -4.92 -17.93 10.59
CA ALA A 24 -4.07 -18.64 9.65
C ALA A 24 -3.05 -19.52 10.37
N MET A 25 -2.35 -18.99 11.38
CA MET A 25 -1.39 -19.73 12.19
C MET A 25 -2.06 -20.87 12.97
N TYR A 26 -3.21 -20.63 13.58
CA TYR A 26 -3.99 -21.66 14.27
C TYR A 26 -4.39 -22.80 13.34
N LEU A 27 -4.87 -22.48 12.13
CA LEU A 27 -5.27 -23.46 11.14
C LEU A 27 -4.07 -24.28 10.64
N VAL A 28 -2.91 -23.66 10.44
CA VAL A 28 -1.66 -24.36 10.09
C VAL A 28 -1.23 -25.26 11.23
N ALA A 29 -1.25 -24.80 12.48
CA ALA A 29 -0.90 -25.60 13.65
C ALA A 29 -1.85 -26.78 13.83
N ARG A 30 -3.16 -26.58 13.65
CA ARG A 30 -4.18 -27.63 13.69
C ARG A 30 -3.99 -28.65 12.58
N GLN A 31 -3.64 -28.19 11.36
CA GLN A 31 -3.39 -29.07 10.23
C GLN A 31 -2.20 -30.00 10.46
N ARG A 32 -1.17 -29.54 11.19
CA ARG A 32 -0.01 -30.36 11.57
C ARG A 32 -0.34 -31.47 12.57
N ARG A 33 -1.41 -31.30 13.36
CA ARG A 33 -1.83 -32.30 14.39
C ARG A 33 -2.72 -33.41 13.87
N HIS A 34 -3.27 -33.28 12.64
CA HIS A 34 -4.14 -34.31 12.07
C HIS A 34 -3.46 -34.96 10.87
N PRO A 35 -3.50 -36.31 10.77
CA PRO A 35 -2.98 -37.02 9.61
C PRO A 35 -3.84 -36.70 8.39
N ARG A 36 -3.41 -35.73 7.61
CA ARG A 36 -3.96 -35.39 6.29
C ARG A 36 -2.96 -35.77 5.21
N PRO A 37 -3.42 -35.96 3.97
CA PRO A 37 -2.50 -36.20 2.87
C PRO A 37 -1.43 -35.10 2.84
N PRO A 38 -0.16 -35.46 2.64
CA PRO A 38 0.95 -34.51 2.61
C PRO A 38 0.70 -33.44 1.56
N GLY A 39 1.09 -32.21 1.89
CA GLY A 39 1.07 -31.11 0.96
C GLY A 39 0.29 -29.87 1.39
N PRO A 40 0.50 -28.75 0.69
CA PRO A 40 -0.09 -27.47 1.03
C PRO A 40 -1.60 -27.48 0.85
N SER A 41 -2.33 -26.88 1.81
CA SER A 41 -3.78 -26.73 1.77
C SER A 41 -4.16 -25.52 0.93
N LEU A 42 -5.07 -25.72 -0.04
CA LEU A 42 -5.61 -24.65 -0.86
C LEU A 42 -6.31 -23.58 -0.02
N PHE A 43 -7.06 -23.99 1.01
CA PHE A 43 -7.72 -23.08 1.92
C PHE A 43 -6.73 -22.15 2.67
N VAL A 44 -5.65 -22.73 3.20
CA VAL A 44 -4.59 -21.95 3.88
C VAL A 44 -3.89 -21.01 2.89
N ALA A 45 -3.65 -21.46 1.66
CA ALA A 45 -3.04 -20.62 0.62
C ALA A 45 -3.92 -19.41 0.29
N TYR A 46 -5.26 -19.59 0.17
CA TYR A 46 -6.19 -18.47 -0.02
C TYR A 46 -6.31 -17.57 1.21
N LEU A 47 -6.20 -18.13 2.41
CA LEU A 47 -6.20 -17.32 3.63
C LEU A 47 -4.97 -16.41 3.68
N PHE A 48 -3.77 -16.92 3.36
CA PHE A 48 -2.57 -16.09 3.24
C PHE A 48 -2.67 -15.07 2.10
N TRP A 49 -3.32 -15.44 0.99
CA TRP A 49 -3.55 -14.50 -0.10
C TRP A 49 -4.46 -13.36 0.34
N LEU A 50 -5.54 -13.64 1.06
CA LEU A 50 -6.50 -12.63 1.52
C LEU A 50 -5.90 -11.69 2.57
N THR A 51 -5.10 -12.22 3.51
CA THR A 51 -4.59 -11.46 4.65
C THR A 51 -3.33 -10.67 4.36
N ALA A 52 -2.40 -11.29 3.64
CA ALA A 52 -1.09 -10.72 3.38
C ALA A 52 -0.62 -10.99 1.93
N GLY A 53 -1.58 -11.11 0.99
CA GLY A 53 -1.30 -11.37 -0.41
C GLY A 53 -0.45 -10.28 -1.06
N PHE A 54 -0.57 -9.02 -0.62
CA PHE A 54 0.22 -7.88 -1.08
C PHE A 54 1.73 -8.01 -0.76
N LEU A 55 2.10 -8.82 0.26
CA LEU A 55 3.50 -9.19 0.57
C LEU A 55 3.94 -10.47 -0.14
N GLY A 56 3.06 -11.13 -0.88
CA GLY A 56 3.37 -12.40 -1.53
C GLY A 56 3.45 -13.60 -0.59
N THR A 57 2.94 -13.53 0.64
CA THR A 57 3.04 -14.58 1.67
C THR A 57 2.45 -15.92 1.23
N HIS A 58 1.39 -15.92 0.43
CA HIS A 58 0.82 -17.11 -0.17
C HIS A 58 1.82 -17.86 -1.07
N ARG A 59 2.76 -17.15 -1.71
CA ARG A 59 3.84 -17.74 -2.52
C ARG A 59 4.94 -18.32 -1.65
N PHE A 60 5.28 -17.65 -0.56
CA PHE A 60 6.22 -18.18 0.43
C PHE A 60 5.68 -19.44 1.10
N TYR A 61 4.37 -19.49 1.41
CA TYR A 61 3.72 -20.70 1.90
C TYR A 61 3.88 -21.89 0.94
N LEU A 62 3.85 -21.61 -0.37
CA LEU A 62 4.08 -22.60 -1.42
C LEU A 62 5.58 -22.81 -1.73
N ARG A 63 6.49 -22.31 -0.90
CA ARG A 63 7.97 -22.39 -1.07
C ARG A 63 8.43 -21.86 -2.44
N SER A 64 7.79 -20.82 -2.93
CA SER A 64 8.10 -20.18 -4.22
C SER A 64 8.80 -18.85 -4.01
N ALA A 65 10.04 -18.70 -4.53
CA ALA A 65 10.80 -17.45 -4.47
C ALA A 65 10.14 -16.29 -5.25
N TRP A 66 9.21 -16.57 -6.14
CA TRP A 66 8.45 -15.55 -6.88
C TRP A 66 7.61 -14.63 -5.97
N GLY A 67 7.43 -15.01 -4.70
CA GLY A 67 6.84 -14.14 -3.67
C GLY A 67 7.64 -12.84 -3.44
N LEU A 68 8.96 -12.87 -3.65
CA LEU A 68 9.83 -11.70 -3.47
C LEU A 68 9.48 -10.53 -4.41
N ILE A 69 8.88 -10.78 -5.58
CA ILE A 69 8.49 -9.72 -6.53
C ILE A 69 7.39 -8.82 -5.95
N PHE A 70 6.55 -9.33 -5.04
CA PHE A 70 5.50 -8.53 -4.42
C PHE A 70 6.06 -7.44 -3.48
N ILE A 71 7.21 -7.68 -2.85
CA ILE A 71 7.82 -6.76 -1.89
C ILE A 71 8.19 -5.42 -2.55
N PRO A 72 9.00 -5.35 -3.63
CA PRO A 72 9.33 -4.09 -4.25
C PRO A 72 8.12 -3.38 -4.85
N VAL A 73 7.13 -4.10 -5.39
CA VAL A 73 5.88 -3.50 -5.88
C VAL A 73 5.10 -2.86 -4.73
N PHE A 74 4.98 -3.55 -3.61
CA PHE A 74 4.32 -3.02 -2.41
C PHE A 74 5.06 -1.80 -1.84
N LEU A 75 6.39 -1.86 -1.74
CA LEU A 75 7.21 -0.71 -1.33
C LEU A 75 7.06 0.47 -2.29
N GLY A 76 6.96 0.21 -3.59
CA GLY A 76 6.66 1.23 -4.59
C GLY A 76 5.31 1.91 -4.38
N VAL A 77 4.27 1.14 -4.02
CA VAL A 77 2.94 1.69 -3.67
C VAL A 77 3.02 2.53 -2.39
N LEU A 78 3.74 2.07 -1.37
CA LEU A 78 3.93 2.85 -0.13
C LEU A 78 4.69 4.15 -0.39
N TYR A 79 5.74 4.09 -1.20
CA TYR A 79 6.53 5.26 -1.58
C TYR A 79 5.69 6.28 -2.34
N THR A 80 4.97 5.86 -3.39
CA THR A 80 4.07 6.76 -4.15
C THR A 80 2.98 7.36 -3.27
N ASN A 81 2.43 6.58 -2.33
CA ASN A 81 1.44 7.10 -1.38
C ASN A 81 2.04 8.13 -0.40
N SER A 82 3.28 7.91 0.06
CA SER A 82 4.00 8.86 0.92
C SER A 82 4.28 10.17 0.19
N VAL A 83 4.79 10.09 -1.05
CA VAL A 83 5.03 11.27 -1.91
C VAL A 83 3.72 12.02 -2.16
N SER A 84 2.64 11.31 -2.48
CA SER A 84 1.34 11.92 -2.74
C SER A 84 0.76 12.65 -1.51
N ARG A 85 1.08 12.19 -0.30
CA ARG A 85 0.68 12.91 0.93
C ARG A 85 1.40 14.25 1.06
N ASN A 86 2.73 14.26 0.89
CA ASN A 86 3.52 15.48 0.99
C ASN A 86 3.09 16.52 -0.06
N VAL A 87 2.92 16.08 -1.30
CA VAL A 87 2.45 16.95 -2.40
C VAL A 87 1.03 17.48 -2.16
N ARG A 88 0.15 16.67 -1.55
CA ARG A 88 -1.19 17.11 -1.16
C ARG A 88 -1.16 18.20 -0.08
N ASP A 89 -0.24 18.06 0.88
CA ASP A 89 -0.10 19.06 1.95
C ASP A 89 0.40 20.39 1.38
N ASP A 90 1.31 20.36 0.41
CA ASP A 90 1.79 21.56 -0.29
C ASP A 90 0.69 22.21 -1.15
N ASP A 91 -0.09 21.41 -1.91
CA ASP A 91 -1.27 21.89 -2.67
C ASP A 91 -2.29 22.57 -1.74
N SER A 92 -2.56 21.95 -0.58
CA SER A 92 -3.49 22.50 0.41
C SER A 92 -3.00 23.81 1.03
N ARG A 93 -1.69 23.95 1.28
CA ARG A 93 -1.08 25.17 1.82
C ARG A 93 -1.11 26.30 0.81
N THR A 94 -0.71 26.03 -0.43
CA THR A 94 -0.73 27.02 -1.52
C THR A 94 -2.15 27.46 -1.84
N PHE A 95 -3.13 26.55 -1.81
CA PHE A 95 -4.54 26.89 -1.96
C PHE A 95 -5.05 27.82 -0.85
N ALA A 96 -4.73 27.50 0.43
CA ALA A 96 -5.13 28.35 1.56
C ALA A 96 -4.50 29.73 1.49
N ALA A 97 -3.22 29.83 1.10
CA ALA A 97 -2.54 31.11 0.91
C ALA A 97 -3.16 31.93 -0.22
N LEU A 98 -3.50 31.30 -1.35
CA LEU A 98 -4.19 31.94 -2.47
C LEU A 98 -5.56 32.42 -2.05
N GLN A 99 -6.35 31.63 -1.35
CA GLN A 99 -7.69 32.01 -0.89
C GLN A 99 -7.63 33.18 0.07
N HIS A 100 -6.68 33.19 1.01
CA HIS A 100 -6.48 34.31 1.91
C HIS A 100 -6.09 35.59 1.16
N ALA A 101 -5.12 35.53 0.24
CA ALA A 101 -4.69 36.67 -0.56
C ALA A 101 -5.83 37.21 -1.44
N GLN A 102 -6.65 36.30 -2.00
CA GLN A 102 -7.81 36.68 -2.80
C GLN A 102 -8.88 37.41 -1.95
N THR A 103 -9.16 36.89 -0.75
CA THR A 103 -10.09 37.56 0.17
C THR A 103 -9.61 38.95 0.56
N VAL A 104 -8.32 39.12 0.86
CA VAL A 104 -7.71 40.40 1.18
C VAL A 104 -7.83 41.34 -0.03
N PHE A 105 -7.50 40.88 -1.23
CA PHE A 105 -7.60 41.68 -2.46
C PHE A 105 -9.03 42.10 -2.76
N ASP A 106 -10.01 41.22 -2.62
CA ASP A 106 -11.43 41.49 -2.87
C ASP A 106 -12.02 42.47 -1.86
N THR A 107 -11.46 42.52 -0.63
CA THR A 107 -11.86 43.55 0.38
C THR A 107 -11.13 44.87 0.22
N THR A 108 -10.02 44.89 -0.53
CA THR A 108 -9.27 46.12 -0.81
C THR A 108 -9.99 46.90 -1.90
N ARG A 109 -10.41 48.13 -1.57
CA ARG A 109 -11.09 48.99 -2.54
C ARG A 109 -10.12 49.41 -3.66
N ALA A 110 -10.57 49.29 -4.89
CA ALA A 110 -9.78 49.77 -6.02
C ALA A 110 -9.48 51.29 -5.86
N PRO A 111 -8.27 51.76 -6.20
CA PRO A 111 -7.91 53.17 -6.10
C PRO A 111 -8.89 54.05 -6.87
N GLN A 112 -9.35 55.13 -6.25
CA GLN A 112 -10.21 56.13 -6.91
C GLN A 112 -9.35 57.11 -7.73
N ALA A 113 -10.01 58.00 -8.48
CA ALA A 113 -9.32 58.95 -9.34
C ALA A 113 -8.45 59.97 -8.57
N ASP A 114 -8.72 60.15 -7.26
CA ASP A 114 -8.00 61.00 -6.33
C ASP A 114 -6.99 60.26 -5.44
N ALA A 115 -6.76 58.93 -5.70
CA ALA A 115 -5.84 58.13 -4.93
C ALA A 115 -4.38 58.62 -5.05
N THR A 116 -3.66 58.52 -3.94
CA THR A 116 -2.23 58.86 -3.91
C THR A 116 -1.38 57.89 -4.75
N PRO A 117 -0.25 58.36 -5.29
CA PRO A 117 0.66 57.45 -6.03
C PRO A 117 1.05 56.20 -5.26
N ASP A 118 1.18 56.31 -3.93
CA ASP A 118 1.55 55.19 -3.05
C ASP A 118 0.40 54.17 -2.94
N GLU A 119 -0.86 54.58 -2.87
CA GLU A 119 -2.02 53.70 -2.84
C GLU A 119 -2.16 52.92 -4.15
N VAL A 120 -1.93 53.58 -5.28
CA VAL A 120 -1.93 52.94 -6.60
C VAL A 120 -0.80 51.93 -6.72
N ALA A 121 0.39 52.26 -6.19
CA ALA A 121 1.54 51.33 -6.18
C ALA A 121 1.26 50.10 -5.30
N ALA A 122 0.73 50.27 -4.10
CA ALA A 122 0.35 49.19 -3.19
C ALA A 122 -0.70 48.27 -3.81
N TYR A 123 -1.72 48.78 -4.45
CA TYR A 123 -2.75 48.00 -5.12
C TYR A 123 -2.17 47.16 -6.27
N LYS A 124 -1.30 47.78 -7.11
CA LYS A 124 -0.60 47.05 -8.19
C LYS A 124 0.31 45.93 -7.64
N GLN A 125 0.96 46.17 -6.52
CA GLN A 125 1.81 45.17 -5.88
C GLN A 125 0.97 43.99 -5.37
N GLN A 126 -0.16 44.27 -4.69
CA GLN A 126 -1.09 43.20 -4.26
C GLN A 126 -1.61 42.37 -5.45
N GLN A 127 -1.94 43.03 -6.56
CA GLN A 127 -2.37 42.36 -7.79
C GLN A 127 -1.26 41.48 -8.37
N ALA A 128 -0.02 41.94 -8.37
CA ALA A 128 1.14 41.17 -8.83
C ALA A 128 1.40 39.94 -7.92
N ASP A 129 1.34 40.11 -6.59
CA ASP A 129 1.51 39.02 -5.62
C ASP A 129 0.40 37.99 -5.74
N LEU A 130 -0.85 38.41 -5.95
CA LEU A 130 -1.96 37.48 -6.23
C LEU A 130 -1.71 36.71 -7.55
N GLY A 131 -1.20 37.36 -8.58
CA GLY A 131 -0.81 36.69 -9.83
C GLY A 131 0.25 35.64 -9.63
N LYS A 132 1.28 35.93 -8.81
CA LYS A 132 2.35 34.98 -8.44
C LYS A 132 1.80 33.78 -7.68
N LEU A 133 0.98 34.00 -6.65
CA LEU A 133 0.36 32.91 -5.87
C LEU A 133 -0.56 32.02 -6.73
N LYS A 134 -1.27 32.59 -7.70
CA LYS A 134 -2.05 31.81 -8.69
C LYS A 134 -1.15 30.87 -9.51
N GLY A 135 0.02 31.37 -9.93
CA GLY A 135 1.02 30.57 -10.64
C GLY A 135 1.56 29.42 -9.78
N GLU A 136 1.97 29.73 -8.56
CA GLU A 136 2.47 28.73 -7.60
C GLU A 136 1.42 27.64 -7.28
N TYR A 137 0.17 28.02 -7.09
CA TYR A 137 -0.93 27.07 -6.90
C TYR A 137 -1.15 26.18 -8.14
N ALA A 138 -1.14 26.76 -9.33
CA ALA A 138 -1.31 25.99 -10.57
C ALA A 138 -0.18 24.97 -10.76
N GLU A 139 1.04 25.33 -10.40
CA GLU A 139 2.19 24.42 -10.43
C GLU A 139 2.05 23.29 -9.39
N ALA A 140 1.78 23.62 -8.12
CA ALA A 140 1.56 22.67 -7.04
C ALA A 140 0.45 21.68 -7.38
N LYS A 141 -0.68 22.17 -7.89
CA LYS A 141 -1.80 21.35 -8.34
C LYS A 141 -1.41 20.43 -9.49
N GLY A 142 -0.62 20.89 -10.45
CA GLY A 142 -0.12 20.07 -11.56
C GLY A 142 0.78 18.93 -11.08
N VAL A 143 1.61 19.16 -10.06
CA VAL A 143 2.43 18.11 -9.42
C VAL A 143 1.55 17.13 -8.67
N TYR A 144 0.55 17.60 -7.92
CA TYR A 144 -0.40 16.75 -7.21
C TYR A 144 -1.17 15.81 -8.16
N ASP A 145 -1.73 16.36 -9.24
CA ASP A 145 -2.52 15.58 -10.20
C ASP A 145 -1.67 14.49 -10.87
N ARG A 146 -0.42 14.79 -11.24
CA ARG A 146 0.53 13.79 -11.75
C ARG A 146 0.86 12.71 -10.72
N SER A 147 1.13 13.10 -9.48
CA SER A 147 1.42 12.16 -8.39
C SER A 147 0.25 11.22 -8.13
N LYS A 148 -0.98 11.73 -8.14
CA LYS A 148 -2.21 10.96 -8.00
C LYS A 148 -2.39 9.95 -9.15
N GLU A 149 -2.03 10.33 -10.35
CA GLU A 149 -2.10 9.42 -11.51
C GLU A 149 -1.10 8.26 -11.39
N HIS A 150 0.15 8.53 -11.02
CA HIS A 150 1.14 7.49 -10.76
C HIS A 150 0.71 6.54 -9.63
N GLY A 151 0.16 7.07 -8.54
CA GLY A 151 -0.38 6.27 -7.44
C GLY A 151 -1.51 5.34 -7.89
N ARG A 152 -2.39 5.82 -8.76
CA ARG A 152 -3.48 5.02 -9.34
C ARG A 152 -2.95 3.87 -10.19
N TRP A 153 -1.96 4.10 -11.05
CA TRP A 153 -1.32 3.05 -11.85
C TRP A 153 -0.62 2.00 -10.99
N ALA A 154 0.11 2.43 -9.95
CA ALA A 154 0.76 1.53 -9.01
C ALA A 154 -0.26 0.64 -8.27
N ALA A 155 -1.39 1.21 -7.85
CA ALA A 155 -2.48 0.46 -7.22
C ALA A 155 -3.12 -0.56 -8.16
N TRP A 156 -3.36 -0.19 -9.42
CA TRP A 156 -3.87 -1.11 -10.44
C TRP A 156 -2.92 -2.25 -10.74
N LEU A 157 -1.62 -1.99 -10.80
CA LEU A 157 -0.59 -3.01 -11.00
C LEU A 157 -0.59 -4.01 -9.83
N LEU A 158 -0.61 -3.52 -8.58
CA LEU A 158 -0.71 -4.38 -7.40
C LEU A 158 -1.99 -5.23 -7.42
N PHE A 159 -3.13 -4.62 -7.76
CA PHE A 159 -4.40 -5.31 -7.86
C PHE A 159 -4.38 -6.42 -8.94
N ALA A 160 -3.84 -6.13 -10.12
CA ALA A 160 -3.68 -7.12 -11.19
C ALA A 160 -2.78 -8.29 -10.75
N MET A 161 -1.67 -8.00 -10.05
CA MET A 161 -0.80 -9.03 -9.49
C MET A 161 -1.51 -9.90 -8.45
N LEU A 162 -2.34 -9.30 -7.60
CA LEU A 162 -3.15 -10.04 -6.62
C LEU A 162 -4.16 -10.97 -7.30
N LEU A 163 -4.88 -10.47 -8.31
CA LEU A 163 -5.83 -11.29 -9.09
C LEU A 163 -5.12 -12.45 -9.80
N ALA A 164 -4.00 -12.18 -10.46
CA ALA A 164 -3.19 -13.22 -11.10
C ALA A 164 -2.69 -14.25 -10.07
N GLY A 165 -2.28 -13.78 -8.88
CA GLY A 165 -1.92 -14.63 -7.76
C GLY A 165 -3.06 -15.56 -7.36
N ALA A 166 -4.27 -15.05 -7.17
CA ALA A 166 -5.46 -15.83 -6.81
C ALA A 166 -5.80 -16.89 -7.87
N ALA A 167 -5.78 -16.50 -9.15
CA ALA A 167 -6.09 -17.40 -10.26
C ALA A 167 -5.09 -18.55 -10.41
N LEU A 168 -3.81 -18.30 -10.11
CA LEU A 168 -2.75 -19.29 -10.21
C LEU A 168 -2.65 -20.23 -9.00
N LEU A 169 -3.23 -19.86 -7.83
CA LEU A 169 -3.14 -20.64 -6.60
C LEU A 169 -3.56 -22.11 -6.74
N PRO A 170 -4.71 -22.45 -7.40
CA PRO A 170 -5.12 -23.85 -7.51
C PRO A 170 -4.09 -24.71 -8.27
N GLY A 171 -3.54 -24.16 -9.35
CA GLY A 171 -2.51 -24.83 -10.16
C GLY A 171 -1.22 -25.05 -9.37
N LEU A 172 -0.77 -24.02 -8.63
CA LEU A 172 0.44 -24.10 -7.82
C LEU A 172 0.30 -25.11 -6.66
N VAL A 173 -0.85 -25.13 -5.98
CA VAL A 173 -1.12 -26.09 -4.90
C VAL A 173 -1.14 -27.51 -5.44
N ARG A 174 -1.80 -27.77 -6.58
CA ARG A 174 -1.83 -29.09 -7.24
C ARG A 174 -0.42 -29.56 -7.61
N ARG A 175 0.34 -28.67 -8.27
CA ARG A 175 1.72 -28.98 -8.67
C ARG A 175 2.59 -29.32 -7.47
N ARG A 176 2.48 -28.57 -6.38
CA ARG A 176 3.27 -28.80 -5.17
C ARG A 176 2.92 -30.11 -4.51
N ARG A 177 1.62 -30.43 -4.38
CA ARG A 177 1.18 -31.74 -3.87
C ARG A 177 1.70 -32.91 -4.72
N ALA A 178 1.70 -32.77 -6.03
CA ALA A 178 2.23 -33.81 -6.91
C ALA A 178 3.73 -34.05 -6.70
N VAL A 179 4.52 -32.99 -6.48
CA VAL A 179 5.96 -33.10 -6.18
C VAL A 179 6.20 -33.77 -4.80
N GLU A 180 5.43 -33.41 -3.78
CA GLU A 180 5.56 -33.99 -2.44
C GLU A 180 5.13 -35.47 -2.41
N LEU A 181 4.09 -35.84 -3.17
CA LEU A 181 3.69 -37.25 -3.32
C LEU A 181 4.72 -38.09 -4.11
N ALA A 182 5.45 -37.45 -5.05
CA ALA A 182 6.47 -38.15 -5.84
C ALA A 182 7.79 -38.37 -5.08
N ASN A 183 8.03 -37.61 -3.99
CA ASN A 183 9.29 -37.65 -3.25
C ASN A 183 9.07 -37.64 -1.72
N PRO A 184 8.44 -38.69 -1.15
CA PRO A 184 8.10 -38.76 0.27
C PRO A 184 9.36 -38.79 1.17
N ASP A 185 10.46 -39.34 0.68
CA ASP A 185 11.70 -39.52 1.45
C ASP A 185 12.47 -38.20 1.67
N ALA A 186 12.30 -37.22 0.82
CA ALA A 186 12.93 -35.89 0.98
C ALA A 186 12.41 -35.12 2.20
N GLU A 187 11.19 -35.40 2.64
CA GLU A 187 10.60 -34.73 3.82
C GLU A 187 11.09 -35.42 5.13
N LEU A 188 11.31 -36.73 5.10
CA LEU A 188 11.87 -37.46 6.23
C LEU A 188 13.32 -37.07 6.51
N ALA A 189 14.13 -36.85 5.48
CA ALA A 189 15.51 -36.38 5.60
C ALA A 189 15.65 -34.98 6.25
N HIS A 190 14.62 -34.12 6.14
CA HIS A 190 14.60 -32.82 6.80
C HIS A 190 13.96 -32.85 8.20
N ALA A 191 13.26 -33.91 8.55
CA ALA A 191 12.62 -34.11 9.85
C ALA A 191 13.49 -34.83 10.88
N GLU A 192 14.57 -35.48 10.45
CA GLU A 192 15.53 -36.06 11.37
C GLU A 192 16.27 -34.96 12.14
N PRO A 193 16.12 -34.87 13.46
CA PRO A 193 16.94 -33.97 14.26
C PRO A 193 18.42 -34.38 14.07
N PRO A 194 19.35 -33.40 14.03
CA PRO A 194 20.77 -33.72 13.91
C PRO A 194 21.13 -34.77 14.99
N ALA A 195 21.68 -35.87 14.54
CA ALA A 195 22.09 -36.97 15.41
C ALA A 195 22.86 -36.39 16.59
N VAL A 196 22.29 -36.47 17.78
CA VAL A 196 22.95 -36.09 19.02
C VAL A 196 24.17 -37.00 19.11
N ASN A 197 25.33 -36.46 18.75
CA ASN A 197 26.62 -37.11 19.03
C ASN A 197 26.68 -37.30 20.54
N THR A 198 26.28 -38.48 21.00
CA THR A 198 26.61 -38.95 22.34
C THR A 198 28.13 -39.08 22.38
N ILE A 199 28.78 -38.00 22.81
CA ILE A 199 30.19 -38.03 23.19
C ILE A 199 30.26 -39.04 24.32
N GLY A 200 30.82 -40.21 23.98
CA GLY A 200 31.08 -41.25 24.95
C GLY A 200 32.00 -40.73 26.04
N THR A 201 31.48 -40.65 27.27
CA THR A 201 32.26 -40.53 28.49
C THR A 201 32.87 -41.89 28.72
N GLY A 202 34.16 -42.05 28.36
CA GLY A 202 35.05 -43.07 28.86
C GLY A 202 35.80 -42.58 30.09
#